data_07753e3b28200e9d863660d18b6f29a4
#
_entry.id   07753e3b28200e9d863660d18b6f29a4
#
_cell.length_a   1.000
_cell.length_b   1.000
_cell.length_c   1.000
_cell.angle_alpha   90.00
_cell.angle_beta   90.00
_cell.angle_gamma   90.00
#
_symmetry.space_group_name_H-M   'P 1'
#
loop_
_entity.id
_entity.type
_entity.pdbx_description
1 polymer ?
#
loop_
_entity_poly.entity_id
_entity_poly.type
_entity_poly.pdbx_seq_one_letter_code
_entity_poly.pdbx_strand_id
1 'polypeptide(L)'
;TDENGTIQFEITNKKTNYWSPENPFLYDVVLKTQDEEIKDQIGFRSIKTKDRFILLNDEKIFLKGISIHEESPFRQGRGNTLEDAKQLLEWAKEMGCNFVRLAHYPHNEHMVRLADKMGILVWEENPVYWTIQWENEDTFKNAENQLATVINRDKNRASVIIWSMANETPSSDARNIFLTKLATKTRTLDPTRLISAALEQSSFEGSATVKTIHDPFANVVDILSFNQYIGWYEGLPERSKEITWKIDINKPVIISEFGAGAKKGLH
;
A
#
# COMPACT_ATOMS: atom_id res chain seq x y z
N THR A 1 -33.01 10.52 -4.36
CA THR A 1 -32.46 9.52 -3.43
C THR A 1 -33.15 8.19 -3.70
N ASP A 2 -32.38 7.13 -3.71
CA ASP A 2 -32.92 5.77 -3.70
C ASP A 2 -33.51 5.42 -2.30
N GLU A 3 -34.02 4.19 -2.17
CA GLU A 3 -34.63 3.69 -0.93
C GLU A 3 -33.66 3.67 0.28
N ASN A 4 -32.33 3.72 0.00
CA ASN A 4 -31.25 3.73 1.00
C ASN A 4 -30.74 5.15 1.31
N GLY A 5 -31.36 6.19 0.76
CA GLY A 5 -30.89 7.57 0.91
C GLY A 5 -29.70 7.94 0.03
N THR A 6 -29.33 7.10 -0.94
CA THR A 6 -28.20 7.35 -1.85
C THR A 6 -28.61 8.24 -3.00
N ILE A 7 -27.78 9.22 -3.34
CA ILE A 7 -27.91 10.03 -4.55
C ILE A 7 -26.70 9.75 -5.43
N GLN A 8 -26.95 9.44 -6.68
CA GLN A 8 -25.90 9.31 -7.71
C GLN A 8 -26.10 10.37 -8.77
N PHE A 9 -25.03 11.05 -9.10
CA PHE A 9 -24.98 11.98 -10.22
C PHE A 9 -23.63 11.91 -10.93
N GLU A 10 -23.60 12.27 -12.18
CA GLU A 10 -22.40 12.27 -13.02
C GLU A 10 -22.05 13.71 -13.40
N ILE A 11 -20.78 14.06 -13.27
CA ILE A 11 -20.24 15.35 -13.70
C ILE A 11 -19.22 15.09 -14.80
N THR A 12 -19.49 15.57 -16.01
CA THR A 12 -18.53 15.50 -17.11
C THR A 12 -17.61 16.70 -17.08
N ASN A 13 -16.33 16.47 -16.90
CA ASN A 13 -15.30 17.51 -16.99
C ASN A 13 -14.42 17.26 -18.24
N LYS A 14 -14.35 18.25 -19.13
CA LYS A 14 -13.58 18.17 -20.39
C LYS A 14 -12.08 18.45 -20.22
N LYS A 15 -11.66 19.02 -19.09
CA LYS A 15 -10.26 19.38 -18.80
C LYS A 15 -9.94 19.01 -17.35
N THR A 16 -9.59 17.75 -17.13
CA THR A 16 -9.19 17.29 -15.81
C THR A 16 -7.69 17.47 -15.63
N ASN A 17 -7.28 18.15 -14.57
CA ASN A 17 -5.90 18.17 -14.12
C ASN A 17 -5.66 16.88 -13.32
N TYR A 18 -4.76 16.05 -13.81
CA TYR A 18 -4.42 14.80 -13.14
C TYR A 18 -3.47 15.07 -11.97
N TRP A 19 -3.71 14.34 -10.91
CA TRP A 19 -2.85 14.28 -9.74
C TRP A 19 -1.62 13.41 -10.03
N SER A 20 -0.44 13.89 -9.61
CA SER A 20 0.80 13.10 -9.56
C SER A 20 1.69 13.60 -8.42
N PRO A 21 2.76 12.87 -8.04
CA PRO A 21 3.74 13.34 -7.06
C PRO A 21 4.34 14.72 -7.39
N GLU A 22 4.56 15.02 -8.66
CA GLU A 22 5.12 16.28 -9.15
C GLU A 22 4.08 17.40 -9.25
N ASN A 23 2.81 17.02 -9.40
CA ASN A 23 1.67 17.93 -9.49
C ASN A 23 0.49 17.39 -8.66
N PRO A 24 0.53 17.53 -7.32
CA PRO A 24 -0.50 16.99 -6.43
C PRO A 24 -1.78 17.83 -6.45
N PHE A 25 -2.38 17.97 -7.64
CA PHE A 25 -3.56 18.80 -7.86
C PHE A 25 -4.80 18.15 -7.27
N LEU A 26 -5.49 18.89 -6.41
CA LEU A 26 -6.73 18.48 -5.77
C LEU A 26 -7.86 19.42 -6.13
N TYR A 27 -9.04 18.86 -6.36
CA TYR A 27 -10.29 19.57 -6.52
C TYR A 27 -11.00 19.70 -5.18
N ASP A 28 -11.48 20.90 -4.87
CA ASP A 28 -12.38 21.09 -3.73
C ASP A 28 -13.75 20.53 -4.04
N VAL A 29 -14.28 19.71 -3.16
CA VAL A 29 -15.61 19.12 -3.22
C VAL A 29 -16.43 19.65 -2.06
N VAL A 30 -17.59 20.20 -2.35
CA VAL A 30 -18.52 20.67 -1.33
C VAL A 30 -19.86 19.99 -1.54
N LEU A 31 -20.26 19.18 -0.58
CA LEU A 31 -21.60 18.57 -0.54
C LEU A 31 -22.47 19.37 0.42
N LYS A 32 -23.61 19.85 -0.07
CA LYS A 32 -24.53 20.66 0.72
C LYS A 32 -25.92 20.01 0.76
N THR A 33 -26.44 19.91 1.95
CA THR A 33 -27.86 19.66 2.22
C THR A 33 -28.50 20.93 2.80
N GLN A 34 -29.76 20.85 3.22
CA GLN A 34 -30.39 21.97 3.93
C GLN A 34 -29.74 22.27 5.28
N ASP A 35 -29.20 21.23 5.94
CA ASP A 35 -28.75 21.27 7.34
C ASP A 35 -27.23 21.10 7.49
N GLU A 36 -26.54 20.58 6.45
CA GLU A 36 -25.12 20.22 6.54
C GLU A 36 -24.32 20.66 5.32
N GLU A 37 -23.05 20.98 5.55
CA GLU A 37 -22.04 21.20 4.54
C GLU A 37 -20.81 20.31 4.84
N ILE A 38 -20.47 19.40 3.91
CA ILE A 38 -19.28 18.54 3.98
C ILE A 38 -18.28 19.03 2.92
N LYS A 39 -17.05 19.28 3.35
CA LYS A 39 -15.94 19.66 2.47
C LYS A 39 -14.91 18.57 2.40
N ASP A 40 -14.45 18.27 1.20
CA ASP A 40 -13.34 17.36 0.95
C ASP A 40 -12.49 17.86 -0.21
N GLN A 41 -11.31 17.25 -0.40
CA GLN A 41 -10.42 17.48 -1.52
C GLN A 41 -10.10 16.14 -2.17
N ILE A 42 -10.25 16.05 -3.49
CA ILE A 42 -10.01 14.82 -4.24
C ILE A 42 -9.11 15.08 -5.45
N GLY A 43 -8.23 14.12 -5.75
CA GLY A 43 -7.42 14.13 -6.97
C GLY A 43 -7.85 13.03 -7.94
N PHE A 44 -7.70 13.28 -9.22
CA PHE A 44 -7.98 12.30 -10.26
C PHE A 44 -6.66 11.78 -10.85
N ARG A 45 -6.54 10.47 -10.93
CA ARG A 45 -5.40 9.80 -11.56
C ARG A 45 -5.82 8.41 -12.03
N SER A 46 -5.07 7.82 -12.93
CA SER A 46 -5.12 6.39 -13.23
C SER A 46 -3.90 5.68 -12.68
N ILE A 47 -4.07 4.44 -12.23
CA ILE A 47 -2.98 3.55 -11.84
C ILE A 47 -3.23 2.17 -12.43
N LYS A 48 -2.24 1.58 -13.07
CA LYS A 48 -2.32 0.25 -13.66
C LYS A 48 -0.95 -0.39 -13.80
N THR A 49 -0.92 -1.69 -14.03
CA THR A 49 0.29 -2.40 -14.42
C THR A 49 0.28 -2.70 -15.92
N LYS A 50 1.45 -2.67 -16.53
CA LYS A 50 1.69 -3.18 -17.88
C LYS A 50 3.03 -3.88 -17.90
N ASP A 51 3.02 -5.17 -18.19
CA ASP A 51 4.21 -6.01 -18.09
C ASP A 51 4.83 -5.89 -16.68
N ARG A 52 6.11 -5.53 -16.61
CA ARG A 52 6.86 -5.33 -15.36
C ARG A 52 6.87 -3.87 -14.88
N PHE A 53 5.96 -3.03 -15.36
CA PHE A 53 5.91 -1.61 -15.05
C PHE A 53 4.61 -1.21 -14.36
N ILE A 54 4.73 -0.28 -13.43
CA ILE A 54 3.60 0.45 -12.85
C ILE A 54 3.44 1.74 -13.67
N LEU A 55 2.21 2.04 -14.06
CA LEU A 55 1.87 3.24 -14.82
C LEU A 55 0.94 4.13 -13.99
N LEU A 56 1.36 5.36 -13.77
CA LEU A 56 0.54 6.44 -13.21
C LEU A 56 0.19 7.41 -14.36
N ASN A 57 -1.09 7.63 -14.61
CA ASN A 57 -1.56 8.48 -15.72
C ASN A 57 -0.95 8.08 -17.08
N ASP A 58 -0.83 6.78 -17.32
CA ASP A 58 -0.22 6.14 -18.49
C ASP A 58 1.30 6.26 -18.62
N GLU A 59 1.97 6.98 -17.71
CA GLU A 59 3.42 7.12 -17.67
C GLU A 59 4.06 6.15 -16.67
N LYS A 60 5.23 5.60 -17.03
CA LYS A 60 5.98 4.70 -16.15
C LYS A 60 6.46 5.45 -14.91
N ILE A 61 6.23 4.86 -13.75
CA ILE A 61 6.71 5.40 -12.48
C ILE A 61 7.63 4.39 -11.77
N PHE A 62 8.66 4.90 -11.11
CA PHE A 62 9.50 4.13 -10.20
C PHE A 62 9.22 4.55 -8.76
N LEU A 63 8.82 3.61 -7.92
CA LEU A 63 8.51 3.87 -6.51
C LEU A 63 9.80 3.85 -5.68
N LYS A 64 10.10 4.98 -5.04
CA LYS A 64 11.17 5.15 -4.06
C LYS A 64 10.55 5.47 -2.73
N GLY A 65 10.65 4.59 -1.76
CA GLY A 65 9.90 4.77 -0.52
C GLY A 65 10.49 4.12 0.69
N ILE A 66 9.79 4.31 1.78
CA ILE A 66 10.05 3.73 3.09
C ILE A 66 8.76 3.12 3.65
N SER A 67 8.92 2.15 4.55
CA SER A 67 7.84 1.69 5.42
C SER A 67 7.75 2.59 6.65
N ILE A 68 6.52 2.93 7.06
CA ILE A 68 6.24 3.78 8.21
C ILE A 68 5.31 3.03 9.15
N HIS A 69 5.68 2.93 10.42
CA HIS A 69 4.75 2.61 11.51
C HIS A 69 4.07 3.88 12.01
N GLU A 70 2.81 3.76 12.46
CA GLU A 70 2.08 4.89 13.03
C GLU A 70 2.57 5.19 14.46
N GLU A 71 3.83 5.61 14.56
CA GLU A 71 4.48 6.00 15.80
C GLU A 71 4.78 7.50 15.80
N SER A 72 4.54 8.15 16.95
CA SER A 72 4.77 9.57 17.05
C SER A 72 6.27 9.90 17.06
N PRO A 73 6.74 10.81 16.19
CA PRO A 73 8.12 11.29 16.24
C PRO A 73 8.42 12.20 17.45
N PHE A 74 7.40 12.65 18.19
CA PHE A 74 7.52 13.64 19.25
C PHE A 74 7.30 13.09 20.66
N ARG A 75 6.67 11.92 20.78
CA ARG A 75 6.31 11.30 22.06
C ARG A 75 6.23 9.79 21.94
N GLN A 76 6.17 9.10 23.04
CA GLN A 76 5.87 7.66 23.04
C GLN A 76 4.40 7.42 22.64
N GLY A 77 4.15 6.37 21.83
CA GLY A 77 2.83 5.92 21.42
C GLY A 77 2.46 6.26 19.99
N ARG A 78 1.18 6.11 19.68
CA ARG A 78 0.64 6.25 18.31
C ARG A 78 0.77 7.65 17.76
N GLY A 79 1.17 7.73 16.50
CA GLY A 79 1.28 8.97 15.73
C GLY A 79 -0.03 9.33 15.02
N ASN A 80 -1.04 9.74 15.79
CA ASN A 80 -2.41 9.92 15.30
C ASN A 80 -2.84 11.39 15.19
N THR A 81 -1.90 12.33 15.27
CA THR A 81 -2.17 13.75 15.04
C THR A 81 -1.74 14.20 13.65
N LEU A 82 -2.25 15.36 13.24
CA LEU A 82 -1.84 15.98 11.97
C LEU A 82 -0.35 16.31 11.95
N GLU A 83 0.21 16.76 13.08
CA GLU A 83 1.64 17.06 13.23
C GLU A 83 2.50 15.80 13.12
N ASP A 84 2.08 14.69 13.74
CA ASP A 84 2.78 13.41 13.62
C ASP A 84 2.86 12.97 12.16
N ALA A 85 1.71 12.94 11.48
CA ALA A 85 1.62 12.54 10.07
C ALA A 85 2.46 13.46 9.17
N LYS A 86 2.40 14.78 9.41
CA LYS A 86 3.18 15.76 8.66
C LYS A 86 4.67 15.49 8.79
N GLN A 87 5.17 15.34 10.02
CA GLN A 87 6.60 15.12 10.26
C GLN A 87 7.10 13.82 9.62
N LEU A 88 6.34 12.72 9.72
CA LEU A 88 6.71 11.46 9.10
C LEU A 88 6.78 11.55 7.57
N LEU A 89 5.83 12.22 6.94
CA LEU A 89 5.83 12.44 5.50
C LEU A 89 6.90 13.45 5.04
N GLU A 90 7.19 14.48 5.82
CA GLU A 90 8.29 15.41 5.55
C GLU A 90 9.63 14.68 5.55
N TRP A 91 9.91 13.80 6.51
CA TRP A 91 11.11 12.99 6.51
C TRP A 91 11.21 12.07 5.28
N ALA A 92 10.09 11.46 4.86
CA ALA A 92 10.06 10.69 3.62
C ALA A 92 10.44 11.56 2.41
N LYS A 93 9.90 12.78 2.31
CA LYS A 93 10.24 13.73 1.23
C LYS A 93 11.71 14.18 1.29
N GLU A 94 12.24 14.48 2.45
CA GLU A 94 13.65 14.86 2.66
C GLU A 94 14.62 13.76 2.19
N MET A 95 14.23 12.49 2.36
CA MET A 95 14.98 11.34 1.83
C MET A 95 14.79 11.13 0.32
N GLY A 96 14.00 11.95 -0.37
CA GLY A 96 13.73 11.83 -1.79
C GLY A 96 12.71 10.77 -2.15
N CYS A 97 11.87 10.35 -1.20
CA CYS A 97 10.80 9.39 -1.45
C CYS A 97 9.63 10.04 -2.21
N ASN A 98 9.05 9.29 -3.13
CA ASN A 98 7.75 9.58 -3.76
C ASN A 98 6.65 8.61 -3.32
N PHE A 99 6.97 7.68 -2.43
CA PHE A 99 6.12 6.58 -2.00
C PHE A 99 6.36 6.23 -0.54
N VAL A 100 5.30 5.82 0.16
CA VAL A 100 5.37 5.26 1.52
C VAL A 100 4.50 4.03 1.64
N ARG A 101 4.95 3.05 2.42
CA ARG A 101 4.15 1.92 2.85
C ARG A 101 3.72 2.13 4.29
N LEU A 102 2.43 2.19 4.53
CA LEU A 102 1.85 2.31 5.86
C LEU A 102 1.71 0.92 6.47
N ALA A 103 2.77 0.49 7.16
CA ALA A 103 2.88 -0.85 7.73
C ALA A 103 2.31 -0.89 9.15
N HIS A 104 1.74 -1.98 9.58
CA HIS A 104 1.16 -3.16 8.89
C HIS A 104 -0.35 -3.16 9.11
N TYR A 105 -0.96 -1.99 9.19
CA TYR A 105 -2.34 -1.75 9.60
C TYR A 105 -2.80 -0.38 9.07
N PRO A 106 -4.11 -0.13 9.02
CA PRO A 106 -4.63 1.18 8.63
C PRO A 106 -4.13 2.28 9.58
N HIS A 107 -3.46 3.28 9.00
CA HIS A 107 -3.03 4.47 9.74
C HIS A 107 -4.18 5.48 9.86
N ASN A 108 -3.98 6.51 10.67
CA ASN A 108 -4.91 7.63 10.81
C ASN A 108 -5.14 8.33 9.47
N GLU A 109 -6.36 8.82 9.23
CA GLU A 109 -6.73 9.47 7.95
C GLU A 109 -5.90 10.72 7.63
N HIS A 110 -5.30 11.41 8.63
CA HIS A 110 -4.41 12.54 8.37
C HIS A 110 -3.24 12.14 7.46
N MET A 111 -2.74 10.90 7.59
CA MET A 111 -1.62 10.41 6.79
C MET A 111 -1.94 10.44 5.29
N VAL A 112 -3.03 9.83 4.87
CA VAL A 112 -3.41 9.76 3.44
C VAL A 112 -3.90 11.11 2.90
N ARG A 113 -4.57 11.93 3.73
CA ARG A 113 -4.99 13.29 3.35
C ARG A 113 -3.79 14.23 3.13
N LEU A 114 -2.76 14.10 3.95
CA LEU A 114 -1.51 14.82 3.75
C LEU A 114 -0.71 14.29 2.59
N ALA A 115 -0.67 12.97 2.39
CA ALA A 115 -0.02 12.36 1.24
C ALA A 115 -0.63 12.86 -0.08
N ASP A 116 -1.97 13.01 -0.15
CA ASP A 116 -2.66 13.64 -1.29
C ASP A 116 -2.09 15.06 -1.58
N LYS A 117 -1.93 15.89 -0.54
CA LYS A 117 -1.44 17.28 -0.65
C LYS A 117 0.05 17.37 -0.95
N MET A 118 0.83 16.45 -0.41
CA MET A 118 2.29 16.47 -0.52
C MET A 118 2.82 15.74 -1.75
N GLY A 119 1.97 15.08 -2.53
CA GLY A 119 2.41 14.30 -3.68
C GLY A 119 3.22 13.06 -3.29
N ILE A 120 2.72 12.28 -2.35
CA ILE A 120 3.33 11.03 -1.92
C ILE A 120 2.37 9.89 -2.22
N LEU A 121 2.82 8.90 -2.97
CA LEU A 121 2.07 7.67 -3.25
C LEU A 121 2.03 6.78 -2.01
N VAL A 122 0.93 6.05 -1.83
CA VAL A 122 0.69 5.28 -0.60
C VAL A 122 0.31 3.83 -0.92
N TRP A 123 0.89 2.93 -0.15
CA TRP A 123 0.46 1.56 0.05
C TRP A 123 -0.19 1.47 1.42
N GLU A 124 -1.47 1.12 1.46
CA GLU A 124 -2.21 0.81 2.69
C GLU A 124 -2.34 -0.70 2.89
N GLU A 125 -2.31 -1.13 4.13
CA GLU A 125 -2.21 -2.54 4.48
C GLU A 125 -3.28 -2.98 5.47
N ASN A 126 -3.85 -4.15 5.23
CA ASN A 126 -4.72 -4.84 6.18
C ASN A 126 -3.87 -5.58 7.23
N PRO A 127 -4.21 -5.55 8.53
CA PRO A 127 -3.39 -6.13 9.59
C PRO A 127 -3.45 -7.68 9.62
N VAL A 128 -3.06 -8.29 8.52
CA VAL A 128 -2.90 -9.74 8.34
C VAL A 128 -1.42 -10.01 8.15
N TYR A 129 -0.72 -10.39 9.21
CA TYR A 129 0.72 -10.63 9.14
C TYR A 129 1.11 -11.88 9.94
N TRP A 130 2.19 -12.54 9.47
CA TRP A 130 2.73 -13.78 10.02
C TRP A 130 1.69 -14.90 10.03
N THR A 131 1.32 -15.41 11.21
CA THR A 131 0.38 -16.52 11.34
C THR A 131 -0.87 -16.08 12.09
N ILE A 132 -2.02 -16.31 11.46
CA ILE A 132 -3.34 -16.11 12.06
C ILE A 132 -4.18 -17.39 11.97
N GLN A 133 -5.40 -17.37 12.47
CA GLN A 133 -6.32 -18.51 12.38
C GLN A 133 -7.02 -18.53 11.01
N TRP A 134 -6.36 -19.08 9.99
CA TRP A 134 -6.80 -19.03 8.58
C TRP A 134 -8.16 -19.66 8.31
N GLU A 135 -8.55 -20.70 9.07
CA GLU A 135 -9.80 -21.43 8.89
C GLU A 135 -10.93 -20.91 9.81
N ASN A 136 -10.63 -19.95 10.68
CA ASN A 136 -11.62 -19.38 11.58
C ASN A 136 -12.44 -18.29 10.89
N GLU A 137 -13.76 -18.49 10.85
CA GLU A 137 -14.70 -17.57 10.18
C GLU A 137 -14.73 -16.18 10.81
N ASP A 138 -14.64 -16.07 12.13
CA ASP A 138 -14.68 -14.79 12.82
C ASP A 138 -13.38 -14.00 12.56
N THR A 139 -12.23 -14.68 12.46
CA THR A 139 -10.97 -14.08 12.02
C THR A 139 -11.10 -13.53 10.61
N PHE A 140 -11.72 -14.28 9.68
CA PHE A 140 -11.94 -13.80 8.32
C PHE A 140 -12.87 -12.59 8.30
N LYS A 141 -14.02 -12.65 8.98
CA LYS A 141 -14.98 -11.54 9.07
C LYS A 141 -14.34 -10.27 9.65
N ASN A 142 -13.50 -10.42 10.68
CA ASN A 142 -12.77 -9.29 11.25
C ASN A 142 -11.80 -8.67 10.24
N ALA A 143 -10.99 -9.48 9.56
CA ALA A 143 -10.06 -9.01 8.53
C ALA A 143 -10.81 -8.33 7.35
N GLU A 144 -11.89 -8.94 6.87
CA GLU A 144 -12.76 -8.37 5.82
C GLU A 144 -13.37 -7.03 6.23
N ASN A 145 -13.85 -6.92 7.47
CA ASN A 145 -14.44 -5.68 8.00
C ASN A 145 -13.40 -4.55 8.11
N GLN A 146 -12.20 -4.83 8.61
CA GLN A 146 -11.12 -3.86 8.69
C GLN A 146 -10.71 -3.37 7.29
N LEU A 147 -10.55 -4.31 6.34
CA LEU A 147 -10.25 -4.01 4.94
C LEU A 147 -11.35 -3.14 4.30
N ALA A 148 -12.61 -3.51 4.47
CA ALA A 148 -13.73 -2.74 3.94
C ALA A 148 -13.81 -1.33 4.55
N THR A 149 -13.52 -1.21 5.84
CA THR A 149 -13.53 0.08 6.55
C THR A 149 -12.47 1.02 5.99
N VAL A 150 -11.23 0.56 5.82
CA VAL A 150 -10.15 1.40 5.27
C VAL A 150 -10.39 1.75 3.82
N ILE A 151 -10.83 0.80 2.99
CA ILE A 151 -11.13 1.07 1.59
C ILE A 151 -12.25 2.11 1.46
N ASN A 152 -13.34 1.98 2.20
CA ASN A 152 -14.45 2.93 2.15
C ASN A 152 -14.06 4.32 2.64
N ARG A 153 -13.15 4.43 3.61
CA ARG A 153 -12.60 5.70 4.08
C ARG A 153 -11.71 6.36 3.02
N ASP A 154 -10.82 5.58 2.38
CA ASP A 154 -9.67 6.13 1.65
C ASP A 154 -9.71 5.92 0.12
N LYS A 155 -10.73 5.23 -0.41
CA LYS A 155 -10.86 5.02 -1.88
C LYS A 155 -10.98 6.31 -2.70
N ASN A 156 -11.22 7.45 -2.08
CA ASN A 156 -11.22 8.76 -2.73
C ASN A 156 -9.88 9.52 -2.59
N ARG A 157 -8.86 8.90 -1.97
CA ARG A 157 -7.53 9.50 -1.84
C ARG A 157 -6.70 9.18 -3.08
N ALA A 158 -6.23 10.23 -3.77
CA ALA A 158 -5.44 10.07 -5.00
C ALA A 158 -4.09 9.40 -4.73
N SER A 159 -3.49 9.68 -3.58
CA SER A 159 -2.23 9.11 -3.13
C SER A 159 -2.26 7.59 -2.97
N VAL A 160 -3.36 7.02 -2.51
CA VAL A 160 -3.48 5.57 -2.30
C VAL A 160 -3.53 4.84 -3.64
N ILE A 161 -2.52 4.01 -3.92
CA ILE A 161 -2.38 3.29 -5.18
C ILE A 161 -2.36 1.77 -5.02
N ILE A 162 -2.09 1.27 -3.81
CA ILE A 162 -1.99 -0.16 -3.51
C ILE A 162 -2.78 -0.48 -2.24
N TRP A 163 -3.63 -1.50 -2.33
CA TRP A 163 -4.22 -2.19 -1.20
C TRP A 163 -3.45 -3.49 -0.95
N SER A 164 -2.90 -3.66 0.24
CA SER A 164 -2.15 -4.86 0.62
C SER A 164 -2.97 -5.79 1.49
N MET A 165 -2.96 -7.05 1.10
CA MET A 165 -3.76 -8.08 1.77
C MET A 165 -3.07 -8.68 2.98
N ALA A 166 -1.73 -8.71 3.00
CA ALA A 166 -0.97 -9.41 4.03
C ALA A 166 0.52 -9.04 4.04
N ASN A 167 1.19 -9.36 5.15
CA ASN A 167 2.65 -9.27 5.31
C ASN A 167 3.23 -10.57 5.85
N GLU A 168 4.21 -11.15 5.13
CA GLU A 168 5.03 -12.29 5.58
C GLU A 168 4.21 -13.45 6.16
N THR A 169 3.22 -13.89 5.40
CA THR A 169 2.33 -14.97 5.81
C THR A 169 2.78 -16.29 5.16
N PRO A 170 3.18 -17.30 5.97
CA PRO A 170 3.60 -18.59 5.44
C PRO A 170 2.55 -19.23 4.54
N SER A 171 2.97 -19.73 3.37
CA SER A 171 2.06 -20.28 2.37
C SER A 171 1.38 -21.56 2.84
N SER A 172 0.07 -21.61 2.71
CA SER A 172 -0.78 -22.79 2.92
C SER A 172 -2.07 -22.66 2.11
N ASP A 173 -2.78 -23.75 1.88
CA ASP A 173 -4.06 -23.72 1.15
C ASP A 173 -5.09 -22.84 1.86
N ALA A 174 -5.21 -22.98 3.19
CA ALA A 174 -6.13 -22.19 3.98
C ALA A 174 -5.81 -20.68 3.92
N ARG A 175 -4.51 -20.33 4.03
CA ARG A 175 -4.05 -18.95 3.84
C ARG A 175 -4.35 -18.43 2.44
N ASN A 176 -4.11 -19.21 1.41
CA ASN A 176 -4.34 -18.79 0.02
C ASN A 176 -5.83 -18.56 -0.26
N ILE A 177 -6.72 -19.41 0.27
CA ILE A 177 -8.17 -19.21 0.20
C ILE A 177 -8.58 -17.92 0.92
N PHE A 178 -8.08 -17.70 2.14
CA PHE A 178 -8.37 -16.52 2.95
C PHE A 178 -7.97 -15.23 2.21
N LEU A 179 -6.73 -15.14 1.74
CA LEU A 179 -6.23 -13.95 1.05
C LEU A 179 -6.91 -13.72 -0.31
N THR A 180 -7.25 -14.79 -1.04
CA THR A 180 -7.98 -14.67 -2.31
C THR A 180 -9.39 -14.11 -2.08
N LYS A 181 -10.07 -14.50 -1.01
CA LYS A 181 -11.36 -13.90 -0.63
C LYS A 181 -11.22 -12.40 -0.30
N LEU A 182 -10.19 -12.00 0.45
CA LEU A 182 -9.91 -10.59 0.73
C LEU A 182 -9.62 -9.81 -0.56
N ALA A 183 -8.79 -10.33 -1.45
CA ALA A 183 -8.49 -9.70 -2.73
C ALA A 183 -9.75 -9.53 -3.61
N THR A 184 -10.62 -10.54 -3.64
CA THR A 184 -11.91 -10.47 -4.34
C THR A 184 -12.80 -9.38 -3.74
N LYS A 185 -12.88 -9.30 -2.42
CA LYS A 185 -13.62 -8.24 -1.72
C LYS A 185 -13.06 -6.85 -2.06
N THR A 186 -11.74 -6.70 -2.04
CA THR A 186 -11.06 -5.45 -2.42
C THR A 186 -11.46 -4.99 -3.81
N ARG A 187 -11.41 -5.88 -4.82
CA ARG A 187 -11.80 -5.54 -6.21
C ARG A 187 -13.27 -5.15 -6.34
N THR A 188 -14.14 -5.72 -5.49
CA THR A 188 -15.56 -5.35 -5.44
C THR A 188 -15.77 -3.95 -4.85
N LEU A 189 -15.00 -3.58 -3.82
CA LEU A 189 -15.11 -2.29 -3.13
C LEU A 189 -14.39 -1.17 -3.88
N ASP A 190 -13.26 -1.50 -4.52
CA ASP A 190 -12.44 -0.58 -5.30
C ASP A 190 -11.70 -1.31 -6.44
N PRO A 191 -12.22 -1.29 -7.66
CA PRO A 191 -11.57 -1.88 -8.83
C PRO A 191 -10.48 -0.99 -9.44
N THR A 192 -10.19 0.18 -8.85
CA THR A 192 -9.34 1.22 -9.48
C THR A 192 -7.92 1.24 -8.96
N ARG A 193 -7.59 0.43 -7.94
CA ARG A 193 -6.26 0.36 -7.33
C ARG A 193 -5.66 -1.02 -7.48
N LEU A 194 -4.35 -1.07 -7.33
CA LEU A 194 -3.57 -2.31 -7.42
C LEU A 194 -3.66 -3.09 -6.11
N ILE A 195 -3.58 -4.41 -6.21
CA ILE A 195 -3.53 -5.31 -5.07
C ILE A 195 -2.12 -5.88 -4.94
N SER A 196 -1.61 -5.94 -3.71
CA SER A 196 -0.35 -6.59 -3.38
C SER A 196 -0.43 -7.32 -2.02
N ALA A 197 0.67 -7.93 -1.65
CA ALA A 197 1.00 -8.43 -0.32
C ALA A 197 2.52 -8.58 -0.25
N ALA A 198 3.13 -8.41 0.93
CA ALA A 198 4.52 -8.82 1.12
C ALA A 198 4.57 -10.37 1.22
N LEU A 199 4.94 -10.99 0.11
CA LEU A 199 4.97 -12.44 -0.09
C LEU A 199 6.22 -13.06 0.54
N GLU A 200 6.18 -14.35 0.78
CA GLU A 200 7.36 -15.12 1.16
C GLU A 200 8.27 -15.33 -0.06
N GLN A 201 9.57 -15.11 0.17
CA GLN A 201 10.62 -15.44 -0.79
C GLN A 201 11.37 -16.71 -0.38
N SER A 202 11.95 -17.40 -1.32
CA SER A 202 12.69 -18.63 -1.07
C SER A 202 13.93 -18.74 -1.95
N SER A 203 14.81 -19.69 -1.60
CA SER A 203 15.94 -20.05 -2.45
C SER A 203 15.44 -20.81 -3.69
N PHE A 204 15.92 -20.42 -4.86
CA PHE A 204 15.67 -21.16 -6.09
C PHE A 204 16.51 -22.44 -6.12
N GLU A 205 15.86 -23.59 -6.17
CA GLU A 205 16.51 -24.92 -6.23
C GLU A 205 17.62 -25.12 -5.17
N GLY A 206 17.42 -24.56 -3.97
CA GLY A 206 18.40 -24.67 -2.88
C GLY A 206 19.64 -23.78 -3.03
N SER A 207 19.68 -22.91 -4.05
CA SER A 207 20.79 -21.98 -4.26
C SER A 207 20.95 -21.00 -3.08
N ALA A 208 22.19 -20.75 -2.68
CA ALA A 208 22.51 -19.76 -1.66
C ALA A 208 22.39 -18.31 -2.16
N THR A 209 22.45 -18.09 -3.48
CA THR A 209 22.52 -16.76 -4.10
C THR A 209 21.40 -16.47 -5.09
N VAL A 210 20.61 -17.46 -5.49
CA VAL A 210 19.46 -17.27 -6.39
C VAL A 210 18.19 -17.37 -5.58
N LYS A 211 17.42 -16.29 -5.57
CA LYS A 211 16.13 -16.18 -4.86
C LYS A 211 14.96 -16.21 -5.85
N THR A 212 13.81 -16.56 -5.36
CA THR A 212 12.56 -16.62 -6.15
C THR A 212 11.33 -16.42 -5.26
N ILE A 213 10.17 -16.29 -5.88
CA ILE A 213 8.87 -16.25 -5.22
C ILE A 213 8.07 -17.48 -5.67
N HIS A 214 7.82 -18.41 -4.76
CA HIS A 214 7.02 -19.61 -4.98
C HIS A 214 5.68 -19.55 -4.23
N ASP A 215 5.10 -18.37 -4.14
CA ASP A 215 3.84 -18.15 -3.44
C ASP A 215 2.67 -18.21 -4.44
N PRO A 216 1.69 -19.12 -4.28
CA PRO A 216 0.52 -19.18 -5.16
C PRO A 216 -0.29 -17.89 -5.22
N PHE A 217 -0.28 -17.08 -4.15
CA PHE A 217 -0.96 -15.79 -4.11
C PHE A 217 -0.33 -14.76 -5.08
N ALA A 218 0.89 -15.00 -5.55
CA ALA A 218 1.53 -14.23 -6.62
C ALA A 218 0.69 -14.16 -7.92
N ASN A 219 -0.18 -15.16 -8.17
CA ASN A 219 -1.08 -15.15 -9.32
C ASN A 219 -2.27 -14.20 -9.13
N VAL A 220 -2.67 -13.91 -7.89
CA VAL A 220 -3.86 -13.11 -7.53
C VAL A 220 -3.55 -11.61 -7.49
N VAL A 221 -2.37 -11.24 -6.99
CA VAL A 221 -1.93 -9.83 -6.85
C VAL A 221 -1.55 -9.21 -8.19
N ASP A 222 -1.59 -7.88 -8.28
CA ASP A 222 -1.14 -7.13 -9.46
C ASP A 222 0.35 -6.83 -9.42
N ILE A 223 0.93 -6.72 -8.23
CA ILE A 223 2.33 -6.42 -7.96
C ILE A 223 2.90 -7.51 -7.06
N LEU A 224 4.04 -8.07 -7.45
CA LEU A 224 4.82 -8.97 -6.60
C LEU A 224 5.62 -8.15 -5.60
N SER A 225 5.49 -8.44 -4.32
CA SER A 225 6.25 -7.74 -3.29
C SER A 225 6.77 -8.73 -2.25
N PHE A 226 7.91 -8.44 -1.68
CA PHE A 226 8.53 -9.25 -0.63
C PHE A 226 9.48 -8.40 0.22
N ASN A 227 9.75 -8.86 1.43
CA ASN A 227 10.71 -8.26 2.33
C ASN A 227 12.09 -8.92 2.15
N GLN A 228 13.17 -8.13 2.15
CA GLN A 228 14.54 -8.64 1.94
C GLN A 228 15.54 -7.82 2.75
N TYR A 229 16.11 -8.44 3.75
CA TYR A 229 17.03 -7.80 4.69
C TYR A 229 18.46 -8.31 4.56
N ILE A 230 19.08 -8.14 3.38
CA ILE A 230 20.50 -8.47 3.15
C ILE A 230 21.36 -7.49 3.94
N GLY A 231 22.30 -8.02 4.73
CA GLY A 231 23.15 -7.22 5.60
C GLY A 231 22.56 -6.97 6.99
N TRP A 232 21.34 -7.45 7.25
CA TRP A 232 20.73 -7.42 8.56
C TRP A 232 20.42 -8.82 9.11
N TYR A 233 19.48 -9.54 8.48
CA TYR A 233 19.18 -10.93 8.80
C TYR A 233 19.96 -11.93 7.94
N GLU A 234 20.41 -11.52 6.75
CA GLU A 234 21.03 -12.39 5.76
C GLU A 234 22.47 -11.94 5.42
N GLY A 235 23.43 -12.25 6.31
CA GLY A 235 24.85 -12.04 6.08
C GLY A 235 25.28 -10.57 6.09
N LEU A 236 26.35 -10.24 5.39
CA LEU A 236 26.91 -8.89 5.30
C LEU A 236 26.31 -8.11 4.12
N PRO A 237 26.36 -6.76 4.14
CA PRO A 237 25.81 -5.92 3.07
C PRO A 237 26.35 -6.24 1.67
N GLU A 238 27.63 -6.68 1.56
CA GLU A 238 28.29 -7.07 0.32
C GLU A 238 27.58 -8.20 -0.41
N ARG A 239 26.88 -9.07 0.34
CA ARG A 239 26.08 -10.16 -0.22
C ARG A 239 24.98 -9.67 -1.17
N SER A 240 24.56 -8.43 -1.06
CA SER A 240 23.60 -7.82 -1.99
C SER A 240 24.08 -7.84 -3.45
N LYS A 241 25.40 -7.88 -3.70
CA LYS A 241 25.99 -7.97 -5.03
C LYS A 241 25.96 -9.38 -5.62
N GLU A 242 25.77 -10.39 -4.78
CA GLU A 242 25.80 -11.81 -5.15
C GLU A 242 24.37 -12.36 -5.37
N ILE A 243 23.37 -11.75 -4.71
CA ILE A 243 21.99 -12.20 -4.82
C ILE A 243 21.40 -11.83 -6.17
N THR A 244 20.86 -12.83 -6.84
CA THR A 244 20.09 -12.67 -8.07
C THR A 244 18.67 -13.18 -7.87
N TRP A 245 17.73 -12.66 -8.66
CA TRP A 245 16.32 -13.02 -8.57
C TRP A 245 15.85 -13.71 -9.84
N LYS A 246 15.31 -14.91 -9.70
CA LYS A 246 14.62 -15.62 -10.77
C LYS A 246 13.13 -15.53 -10.53
N ILE A 247 12.48 -14.56 -11.17
CA ILE A 247 11.04 -14.30 -11.09
C ILE A 247 10.49 -14.41 -12.51
N ASP A 248 9.83 -15.52 -12.81
CA ASP A 248 9.30 -15.83 -14.15
C ASP A 248 7.90 -15.21 -14.39
N ILE A 249 7.26 -14.67 -13.36
CA ILE A 249 5.95 -14.01 -13.46
C ILE A 249 6.14 -12.61 -14.05
N ASN A 250 5.40 -12.30 -15.12
CA ASN A 250 5.47 -11.00 -15.80
C ASN A 250 4.61 -9.93 -15.09
N LYS A 251 5.04 -9.52 -13.89
CA LYS A 251 4.41 -8.47 -13.08
C LYS A 251 5.47 -7.52 -12.55
N PRO A 252 5.11 -6.27 -12.17
CA PRO A 252 6.01 -5.39 -11.43
C PRO A 252 6.46 -6.03 -10.11
N VAL A 253 7.67 -5.69 -9.67
CA VAL A 253 8.26 -6.21 -8.43
C VAL A 253 8.62 -5.04 -7.52
N ILE A 254 8.28 -5.15 -6.23
CA ILE A 254 8.66 -4.21 -5.17
C ILE A 254 9.34 -4.98 -4.05
N ILE A 255 10.50 -4.53 -3.61
CA ILE A 255 11.03 -4.90 -2.29
C ILE A 255 10.32 -4.02 -1.28
N SER A 256 9.36 -4.61 -0.55
CA SER A 256 8.45 -3.87 0.34
C SER A 256 9.11 -3.46 1.65
N GLU A 257 10.17 -4.14 2.04
CA GLU A 257 11.03 -3.77 3.16
C GLU A 257 12.47 -4.18 2.89
N PHE A 258 13.43 -3.31 3.24
CA PHE A 258 14.85 -3.59 3.22
C PHE A 258 15.59 -2.67 4.20
N GLY A 259 16.88 -2.91 4.42
CA GLY A 259 17.71 -2.09 5.28
C GLY A 259 18.04 -2.76 6.62
N ALA A 260 18.28 -1.95 7.64
CA ALA A 260 18.70 -2.39 8.96
C ALA A 260 18.22 -1.40 10.02
N GLY A 261 18.28 -1.79 11.31
CA GLY A 261 18.10 -0.88 12.43
C GLY A 261 19.12 0.25 12.35
N ALA A 262 18.67 1.48 12.42
CA ALA A 262 19.54 2.66 12.37
C ALA A 262 19.26 3.58 13.56
N LYS A 263 20.33 4.12 14.13
CA LYS A 263 20.27 5.14 15.18
C LYS A 263 21.24 6.26 14.82
N LYS A 264 20.81 7.51 15.00
CA LYS A 264 21.65 8.69 14.73
C LYS A 264 22.98 8.58 15.49
N GLY A 265 24.10 8.65 14.76
CA GLY A 265 25.46 8.57 15.31
C GLY A 265 25.99 7.17 15.54
N LEU A 266 25.26 6.14 15.17
CA LEU A 266 25.74 4.75 15.16
C LEU A 266 26.39 4.44 13.82
N HIS A 267 27.65 4.02 13.83
CA HIS A 267 28.45 3.65 12.64
C HIS A 267 28.88 2.21 12.72
#